data_c0521918061021617aa5b807ff549ace
#
_entry.id   c0521918061021617aa5b807ff549ace
#
_cell.length_a   1.000
_cell.length_b   1.000
_cell.length_c   1.000
_cell.angle_alpha   90.00
_cell.angle_beta   90.00
_cell.angle_gamma   90.00
#
_symmetry.space_group_name_H-M   'P 1'
#
loop_
_entity.id
_entity.type
_entity.pdbx_description
1 polymer ?
#
loop_
_entity_poly.entity_id
_entity_poly.type
_entity_poly.pdbx_seq_one_letter_code
_entity_poly.pdbx_strand_id
1 'polypeptide(L)'
;MNNQIKNKYFETTDYSKFKKARGNRPVDEAHVAQLKRLIADKDLYDPIRVNKNMEVIDGQHTLQARKELDLKVPYIIINSDDPLDVARLNTGRKNWSMEAYLNHHCARNKMDYKICRNKMNQYGINVAEAIVLLLKQCSLWNRISTDFKTGQFQIPAGGIENCDRIGSQLMHLKKYFLGMDDTKRRLKRSMVIAYMIAERCPEFDYKRFRAACASKSSWFLSGTSTKDYIVIIERIYNSGRSKKKIKLLDFFESKEYQEH
;
A
#
# COMPACT_ATOMS: atom_id res chain seq x y z
N MET A 1 -25.52 -10.90 -37.75
CA MET A 1 -26.04 -11.32 -36.43
C MET A 1 -25.99 -10.10 -35.51
N ASN A 2 -27.16 -9.49 -35.26
CA ASN A 2 -27.27 -8.30 -34.38
C ASN A 2 -27.18 -8.70 -32.92
N ASN A 3 -26.01 -8.61 -32.36
CA ASN A 3 -25.84 -8.67 -30.90
C ASN A 3 -26.26 -7.35 -30.27
N GLN A 4 -27.56 -7.17 -30.08
CA GLN A 4 -28.04 -6.11 -29.17
C GLN A 4 -27.80 -6.57 -27.74
N ILE A 5 -26.70 -6.11 -27.13
CA ILE A 5 -26.50 -6.20 -25.68
C ILE A 5 -27.49 -5.22 -25.05
N LYS A 6 -28.69 -5.72 -24.72
CA LYS A 6 -29.69 -4.97 -23.95
C LYS A 6 -29.40 -5.09 -22.44
N ASN A 7 -28.32 -4.52 -21.96
CA ASN A 7 -28.21 -4.25 -20.53
C ASN A 7 -29.09 -3.05 -20.22
N LYS A 8 -30.32 -3.30 -19.73
CA LYS A 8 -31.18 -2.24 -19.20
C LYS A 8 -30.54 -1.71 -17.93
N TYR A 9 -30.18 -0.44 -17.96
CA TYR A 9 -29.67 0.32 -16.84
C TYR A 9 -30.85 0.87 -16.06
N PHE A 10 -30.88 0.67 -14.75
CA PHE A 10 -31.91 1.12 -13.84
C PHE A 10 -31.30 1.93 -12.70
N GLU A 11 -32.10 2.76 -12.05
CA GLU A 11 -31.73 3.46 -10.84
C GLU A 11 -32.90 3.50 -9.85
N THR A 12 -32.61 3.53 -8.56
CA THR A 12 -33.63 3.63 -7.51
C THR A 12 -33.05 4.23 -6.23
N THR A 13 -33.91 4.89 -5.44
CA THR A 13 -33.67 5.26 -4.05
C THR A 13 -34.32 4.27 -3.08
N ASP A 14 -35.10 3.32 -3.58
CA ASP A 14 -35.70 2.29 -2.76
C ASP A 14 -34.70 1.15 -2.52
N TYR A 15 -33.93 1.28 -1.45
CA TYR A 15 -32.92 0.30 -1.04
C TYR A 15 -33.51 -1.04 -0.58
N SER A 16 -34.81 -1.05 -0.20
CA SER A 16 -35.50 -2.27 0.29
C SER A 16 -35.68 -3.31 -0.80
N LYS A 17 -35.59 -2.93 -2.07
CA LYS A 17 -35.64 -3.85 -3.21
C LYS A 17 -34.48 -4.83 -3.26
N PHE A 18 -33.33 -4.43 -2.71
CA PHE A 18 -32.11 -5.24 -2.83
C PHE A 18 -32.01 -6.28 -1.71
N LYS A 19 -31.77 -7.51 -2.10
CA LYS A 19 -31.60 -8.66 -1.20
C LYS A 19 -30.14 -9.08 -1.17
N LYS A 20 -29.71 -9.63 -0.06
CA LYS A 20 -28.36 -10.21 0.06
C LYS A 20 -28.33 -11.57 -0.66
N ALA A 21 -27.45 -11.73 -1.65
CA ALA A 21 -27.25 -13.02 -2.30
C ALA A 21 -26.57 -14.02 -1.35
N ARG A 22 -26.94 -15.30 -1.49
CA ARG A 22 -26.28 -16.39 -0.75
C ARG A 22 -24.82 -16.48 -1.19
N GLY A 23 -23.90 -16.49 -0.23
CA GLY A 23 -22.46 -16.53 -0.50
C GLY A 23 -21.77 -15.15 -0.48
N ASN A 24 -22.50 -14.07 -0.35
CA ASN A 24 -21.89 -12.77 -0.09
C ASN A 24 -21.25 -12.74 1.31
N ARG A 25 -20.00 -12.31 1.37
CA ARG A 25 -19.26 -12.07 2.62
C ARG A 25 -19.94 -10.96 3.45
N PRO A 26 -19.63 -10.82 4.74
CA PRO A 26 -20.05 -9.66 5.54
C PRO A 26 -19.60 -8.35 4.89
N VAL A 27 -20.37 -7.29 5.14
CA VAL A 27 -19.99 -5.93 4.71
C VAL A 27 -18.78 -5.49 5.54
N ASP A 28 -17.77 -4.95 4.86
CA ASP A 28 -16.58 -4.38 5.48
C ASP A 28 -16.79 -2.86 5.61
N GLU A 29 -16.98 -2.39 6.84
CA GLU A 29 -17.25 -0.99 7.18
C GLU A 29 -16.11 -0.06 6.73
N ALA A 30 -14.85 -0.50 6.83
CA ALA A 30 -13.71 0.28 6.39
C ALA A 30 -13.74 0.49 4.86
N HIS A 31 -14.13 -0.55 4.11
CA HIS A 31 -14.30 -0.45 2.67
C HIS A 31 -15.49 0.42 2.28
N VAL A 32 -16.60 0.36 3.01
CA VAL A 32 -17.76 1.26 2.82
C VAL A 32 -17.35 2.72 3.05
N ALA A 33 -16.64 3.01 4.13
CA ALA A 33 -16.14 4.36 4.41
C ALA A 33 -15.21 4.89 3.31
N GLN A 34 -14.38 4.03 2.74
CA GLN A 34 -13.53 4.38 1.59
C GLN A 34 -14.37 4.71 0.34
N LEU A 35 -15.37 3.87 0.02
CA LEU A 35 -16.26 4.09 -1.13
C LEU A 35 -17.05 5.38 -0.98
N LYS A 36 -17.56 5.70 0.22
CA LYS A 36 -18.25 6.97 0.49
C LYS A 36 -17.38 8.18 0.16
N ARG A 37 -16.11 8.17 0.54
CA ARG A 37 -15.16 9.26 0.19
C ARG A 37 -14.95 9.36 -1.32
N LEU A 38 -14.77 8.23 -2.01
CA LEU A 38 -14.57 8.21 -3.45
C LEU A 38 -15.81 8.71 -4.21
N ILE A 39 -17.00 8.30 -3.78
CA ILE A 39 -18.28 8.75 -4.36
C ILE A 39 -18.47 10.26 -4.13
N ALA A 40 -18.15 10.76 -2.93
CA ALA A 40 -18.25 12.18 -2.60
C ALA A 40 -17.24 13.04 -3.39
N ASP A 41 -16.04 12.54 -3.66
CA ASP A 41 -15.02 13.21 -4.48
C ASP A 41 -15.44 13.23 -5.96
N LYS A 42 -15.78 12.08 -6.50
CA LYS A 42 -16.29 11.94 -7.87
C LYS A 42 -17.15 10.69 -8.01
N ASP A 43 -18.46 10.90 -8.17
CA ASP A 43 -19.38 9.80 -8.45
C ASP A 43 -19.24 9.35 -9.92
N LEU A 44 -18.64 8.19 -10.14
CA LEU A 44 -18.54 7.56 -11.46
C LEU A 44 -19.81 6.80 -11.86
N TYR A 45 -20.78 6.76 -10.96
CA TYR A 45 -22.10 6.15 -11.18
C TYR A 45 -22.02 4.68 -11.63
N ASP A 46 -21.07 3.92 -11.06
CA ASP A 46 -20.85 2.50 -11.39
C ASP A 46 -22.03 1.65 -10.88
N PRO A 47 -22.72 0.89 -11.77
CA PRO A 47 -23.91 0.13 -11.38
C PRO A 47 -23.53 -1.15 -10.61
N ILE A 48 -24.34 -1.46 -9.59
CA ILE A 48 -24.31 -2.76 -8.96
C ILE A 48 -24.95 -3.82 -9.86
N ARG A 49 -24.58 -5.09 -9.67
CA ARG A 49 -25.14 -6.21 -10.42
C ARG A 49 -26.10 -7.01 -9.55
N VAL A 50 -27.33 -7.17 -10.00
CA VAL A 50 -28.35 -7.96 -9.32
C VAL A 50 -28.87 -9.06 -10.25
N ASN A 51 -29.38 -10.15 -9.68
CA ASN A 51 -30.12 -11.15 -10.45
C ASN A 51 -31.62 -10.76 -10.60
N LYS A 52 -32.39 -11.59 -11.27
CA LYS A 52 -33.83 -11.40 -11.47
C LYS A 52 -34.64 -11.29 -10.17
N ASN A 53 -34.13 -11.84 -9.08
CA ASN A 53 -34.75 -11.80 -7.75
C ASN A 53 -34.32 -10.58 -6.92
N MET A 54 -33.57 -9.65 -7.54
CA MET A 54 -32.98 -8.46 -6.91
C MET A 54 -31.94 -8.81 -5.82
N GLU A 55 -31.33 -10.01 -5.90
CA GLU A 55 -30.21 -10.35 -5.05
C GLU A 55 -28.93 -9.72 -5.59
N VAL A 56 -28.18 -9.06 -4.72
CA VAL A 56 -26.94 -8.34 -5.09
C VAL A 56 -25.81 -9.36 -5.30
N ILE A 57 -25.46 -9.60 -6.55
CA ILE A 57 -24.39 -10.51 -6.95
C ILE A 57 -23.03 -9.83 -6.84
N ASP A 58 -22.97 -8.53 -7.16
CA ASP A 58 -21.75 -7.72 -7.06
C ASP A 58 -22.10 -6.27 -6.72
N GLY A 59 -21.25 -5.61 -5.92
CA GLY A 59 -21.40 -4.21 -5.52
C GLY A 59 -22.11 -4.01 -4.18
N GLN A 60 -22.15 -5.00 -3.27
CA GLN A 60 -22.80 -4.85 -1.95
C GLN A 60 -22.23 -3.69 -1.11
N HIS A 61 -20.91 -3.42 -1.17
CA HIS A 61 -20.31 -2.29 -0.46
C HIS A 61 -20.68 -0.96 -1.11
N THR A 62 -20.81 -0.92 -2.45
CA THR A 62 -21.30 0.25 -3.19
C THR A 62 -22.75 0.56 -2.84
N LEU A 63 -23.60 -0.48 -2.76
CA LEU A 63 -24.98 -0.33 -2.31
C LEU A 63 -25.05 0.29 -0.90
N GLN A 64 -24.27 -0.24 0.05
CA GLN A 64 -24.23 0.25 1.42
C GLN A 64 -23.71 1.69 1.48
N ALA A 65 -22.64 2.01 0.76
CA ALA A 65 -22.08 3.36 0.71
C ALA A 65 -23.11 4.38 0.14
N ARG A 66 -23.82 4.03 -0.93
CA ARG A 66 -24.85 4.88 -1.52
C ARG A 66 -26.06 5.06 -0.62
N LYS A 67 -26.47 3.98 0.06
CA LYS A 67 -27.55 4.05 1.08
C LYS A 67 -27.20 5.01 2.21
N GLU A 68 -25.97 4.96 2.72
CA GLU A 68 -25.52 5.86 3.80
C GLU A 68 -25.32 7.32 3.35
N LEU A 69 -25.15 7.54 2.05
CA LEU A 69 -25.07 8.88 1.45
C LEU A 69 -26.41 9.38 0.92
N ASP A 70 -27.48 8.61 1.08
CA ASP A 70 -28.83 8.88 0.55
C ASP A 70 -28.84 9.17 -0.98
N LEU A 71 -28.04 8.39 -1.72
CA LEU A 71 -27.87 8.54 -3.16
C LEU A 71 -28.61 7.44 -3.92
N LYS A 72 -29.09 7.78 -5.14
CA LYS A 72 -29.64 6.78 -6.06
C LYS A 72 -28.64 5.65 -6.31
N VAL A 73 -29.14 4.41 -6.36
CA VAL A 73 -28.36 3.21 -6.69
C VAL A 73 -28.60 2.86 -8.15
N PRO A 74 -27.58 3.02 -9.01
CA PRO A 74 -27.62 2.48 -10.36
C PRO A 74 -27.43 0.96 -10.31
N TYR A 75 -28.19 0.23 -11.10
CA TYR A 75 -28.06 -1.23 -11.15
C TYR A 75 -28.37 -1.81 -12.51
N ILE A 76 -27.82 -2.99 -12.80
CA ILE A 76 -28.13 -3.81 -13.96
C ILE A 76 -28.60 -5.19 -13.50
N ILE A 77 -29.58 -5.73 -14.21
CA ILE A 77 -30.05 -7.10 -13.99
C ILE A 77 -29.25 -8.04 -14.88
N ILE A 78 -28.54 -8.96 -14.27
CA ILE A 78 -27.77 -9.99 -14.97
C ILE A 78 -28.45 -11.35 -14.87
N ASN A 79 -28.19 -12.20 -15.85
CA ASN A 79 -28.68 -13.59 -15.81
C ASN A 79 -27.71 -14.40 -14.94
N SER A 80 -28.01 -14.49 -13.65
CA SER A 80 -27.23 -15.18 -12.65
C SER A 80 -28.17 -15.97 -11.74
N ASP A 81 -28.25 -17.27 -11.96
CA ASP A 81 -29.04 -18.20 -11.17
C ASP A 81 -28.14 -19.18 -10.37
N ASP A 82 -26.80 -19.07 -10.53
CA ASP A 82 -25.81 -19.92 -9.85
C ASP A 82 -25.22 -19.17 -8.63
N PRO A 83 -25.30 -19.71 -7.40
CA PRO A 83 -24.67 -19.15 -6.22
C PRO A 83 -23.15 -18.93 -6.34
N LEU A 84 -22.50 -19.64 -7.27
CA LEU A 84 -21.06 -19.47 -7.55
C LEU A 84 -20.75 -18.20 -8.38
N ASP A 85 -21.74 -17.55 -8.97
CA ASP A 85 -21.50 -16.36 -9.80
C ASP A 85 -20.95 -15.18 -8.98
N VAL A 86 -21.33 -15.08 -7.71
CA VAL A 86 -20.71 -14.15 -6.76
C VAL A 86 -19.20 -14.36 -6.70
N ALA A 87 -18.76 -15.61 -6.57
CA ALA A 87 -17.34 -15.94 -6.52
C ALA A 87 -16.66 -15.70 -7.89
N ARG A 88 -17.30 -16.11 -8.99
CA ARG A 88 -16.77 -15.94 -10.36
C ARG A 88 -16.52 -14.48 -10.70
N LEU A 89 -17.46 -13.58 -10.41
CA LEU A 89 -17.32 -12.14 -10.66
C LEU A 89 -16.21 -11.51 -9.82
N ASN A 90 -16.04 -11.95 -8.57
CA ASN A 90 -14.97 -11.44 -7.71
C ASN A 90 -13.58 -12.01 -8.07
N THR A 91 -13.51 -13.27 -8.54
CA THR A 91 -12.24 -13.92 -8.91
C THR A 91 -11.65 -13.34 -10.21
N GLY A 92 -12.50 -12.93 -11.13
CA GLY A 92 -12.08 -12.31 -12.41
C GLY A 92 -11.51 -10.89 -12.28
N ARG A 93 -11.67 -10.23 -11.15
CA ARG A 93 -11.18 -8.87 -10.91
C ARG A 93 -9.75 -8.89 -10.36
N LYS A 94 -8.78 -8.63 -11.22
CA LYS A 94 -7.40 -8.38 -10.78
C LYS A 94 -7.29 -6.96 -10.26
N ASN A 95 -7.04 -6.81 -8.97
CA ASN A 95 -6.73 -5.50 -8.40
C ASN A 95 -5.45 -4.93 -9.02
N TRP A 96 -5.46 -3.65 -9.31
CA TRP A 96 -4.25 -2.97 -9.78
C TRP A 96 -3.14 -3.05 -8.75
N SER A 97 -1.95 -3.37 -9.20
CA SER A 97 -0.75 -3.28 -8.37
C SER A 97 -0.37 -1.81 -8.13
N MET A 98 0.44 -1.55 -7.11
CA MET A 98 0.98 -0.20 -6.88
C MET A 98 1.76 0.33 -8.10
N GLU A 99 2.43 -0.55 -8.86
CA GLU A 99 3.11 -0.19 -10.11
C GLU A 99 2.11 0.21 -11.21
N ALA A 100 0.96 -0.45 -11.29
CA ALA A 100 -0.08 -0.08 -12.26
C ALA A 100 -0.63 1.33 -11.97
N TYR A 101 -0.89 1.65 -10.69
CA TYR A 101 -1.28 3.01 -10.27
C TYR A 101 -0.18 4.03 -10.56
N LEU A 102 1.08 3.71 -10.27
CA LEU A 102 2.23 4.56 -10.58
C LEU A 102 2.28 4.91 -12.07
N ASN A 103 2.19 3.89 -12.93
CA ASN A 103 2.22 4.07 -14.38
C ASN A 103 1.04 4.90 -14.89
N HIS A 104 -0.16 4.67 -14.35
CA HIS A 104 -1.37 5.43 -14.68
C HIS A 104 -1.20 6.93 -14.38
N HIS A 105 -0.71 7.27 -13.18
CA HIS A 105 -0.53 8.67 -12.79
C HIS A 105 0.65 9.32 -13.49
N CYS A 106 1.73 8.58 -13.77
CA CYS A 106 2.83 9.06 -14.60
C CYS A 106 2.40 9.41 -16.03
N ALA A 107 1.54 8.59 -16.65
CA ALA A 107 0.97 8.85 -17.97
C ALA A 107 0.10 10.13 -18.00
N ARG A 108 -0.47 10.50 -16.87
CA ARG A 108 -1.22 11.77 -16.67
C ARG A 108 -0.34 12.94 -16.28
N ASN A 109 0.98 12.83 -16.45
CA ASN A 109 1.96 13.88 -16.19
C ASN A 109 2.03 14.36 -14.72
N LYS A 110 1.55 13.58 -13.74
CA LYS A 110 1.70 13.95 -12.33
C LYS A 110 3.17 13.87 -11.91
N MET A 111 3.75 15.02 -11.54
CA MET A 111 5.19 15.17 -11.33
C MET A 111 5.70 14.30 -10.17
N ASP A 112 5.01 14.28 -9.03
CA ASP A 112 5.43 13.51 -7.84
C ASP A 112 5.49 12.00 -8.12
N TYR A 113 4.60 11.49 -8.98
CA TYR A 113 4.64 10.10 -9.43
C TYR A 113 5.81 9.81 -10.37
N LYS A 114 6.17 10.78 -11.23
CA LYS A 114 7.37 10.66 -12.08
C LYS A 114 8.64 10.64 -11.23
N ILE A 115 8.71 11.50 -10.22
CA ILE A 115 9.82 11.52 -9.24
C ILE A 115 9.86 10.17 -8.51
N CYS A 116 8.73 9.67 -8.00
CA CYS A 116 8.65 8.37 -7.33
C CYS A 116 9.20 7.24 -8.22
N ARG A 117 8.78 7.17 -9.50
CA ARG A 117 9.28 6.20 -10.47
C ARG A 117 10.79 6.31 -10.71
N ASN A 118 11.29 7.53 -10.83
CA ASN A 118 12.72 7.77 -11.01
C ASN A 118 13.52 7.28 -9.81
N LYS A 119 13.07 7.60 -8.57
CA LYS A 119 13.73 7.15 -7.34
C LYS A 119 13.66 5.63 -7.15
N MET A 120 12.52 5.01 -7.47
CA MET A 120 12.35 3.55 -7.48
C MET A 120 13.41 2.89 -8.38
N ASN A 121 13.58 3.41 -9.60
CA ASN A 121 14.54 2.87 -10.56
C ASN A 121 15.99 3.18 -10.15
N GLN A 122 16.26 4.38 -9.69
CA GLN A 122 17.60 4.84 -9.26
C GLN A 122 18.17 3.96 -8.14
N TYR A 123 17.34 3.61 -7.15
CA TYR A 123 17.79 2.87 -5.97
C TYR A 123 17.43 1.38 -5.99
N GLY A 124 16.78 0.88 -7.05
CA GLY A 124 16.40 -0.52 -7.18
C GLY A 124 15.46 -0.99 -6.06
N ILE A 125 14.52 -0.13 -5.64
CA ILE A 125 13.52 -0.39 -4.60
C ILE A 125 12.12 -0.53 -5.24
N ASN A 126 11.13 -1.03 -4.47
CA ASN A 126 9.75 -1.09 -4.94
C ASN A 126 9.03 0.26 -4.78
N VAL A 127 7.85 0.37 -5.40
CA VAL A 127 7.00 1.57 -5.28
C VAL A 127 6.71 1.91 -3.83
N ALA A 128 6.37 0.91 -3.01
CA ALA A 128 6.03 1.13 -1.61
C ALA A 128 7.19 1.69 -0.79
N GLU A 129 8.42 1.20 -1.02
CA GLU A 129 9.62 1.71 -0.37
C GLU A 129 9.93 3.14 -0.85
N ALA A 130 9.82 3.42 -2.15
CA ALA A 130 10.02 4.75 -2.68
C ALA A 130 9.04 5.77 -2.07
N ILE A 131 7.77 5.39 -1.93
CA ILE A 131 6.74 6.23 -1.29
C ILE A 131 7.13 6.53 0.17
N VAL A 132 7.49 5.51 0.95
CA VAL A 132 7.86 5.66 2.36
C VAL A 132 9.06 6.60 2.53
N LEU A 133 10.08 6.46 1.68
CA LEU A 133 11.27 7.32 1.70
C LEU A 133 10.94 8.77 1.31
N LEU A 134 10.12 8.96 0.28
CA LEU A 134 9.72 10.30 -0.19
C LEU A 134 8.82 11.02 0.81
N LEU A 135 7.91 10.31 1.48
CA LEU A 135 7.04 10.89 2.50
C LEU A 135 7.73 11.09 3.85
N LYS A 136 8.90 10.52 4.05
CA LYS A 136 9.58 10.45 5.36
C LYS A 136 8.70 9.83 6.45
N GLN A 137 7.77 8.94 6.09
CA GLN A 137 6.77 8.41 7.00
C GLN A 137 6.61 6.91 6.84
N CYS A 138 6.56 6.20 7.96
CA CYS A 138 6.45 4.73 8.01
C CYS A 138 5.08 4.24 8.50
N SER A 139 4.34 5.11 9.19
CA SER A 139 3.00 4.85 9.76
C SER A 139 1.89 5.13 8.73
N LEU A 140 0.66 4.77 9.07
CA LEU A 140 -0.55 5.09 8.29
C LEU A 140 -0.55 4.57 6.84
N TRP A 141 0.07 3.40 6.59
CA TRP A 141 0.19 2.84 5.24
C TRP A 141 -1.14 2.74 4.49
N ASN A 142 -2.24 2.44 5.17
CA ASN A 142 -3.56 2.35 4.53
C ASN A 142 -4.00 3.68 3.92
N ARG A 143 -3.79 4.80 4.64
CA ARG A 143 -4.06 6.15 4.15
C ARG A 143 -3.13 6.49 3.00
N ILE A 144 -1.82 6.33 3.19
CA ILE A 144 -0.80 6.60 2.17
C ILE A 144 -1.10 5.84 0.87
N SER A 145 -1.43 4.55 0.96
CA SER A 145 -1.73 3.75 -0.22
C SER A 145 -3.03 4.20 -0.92
N THR A 146 -4.02 4.69 -0.17
CA THR A 146 -5.24 5.24 -0.74
C THR A 146 -4.97 6.55 -1.46
N ASP A 147 -4.26 7.49 -0.84
CA ASP A 147 -3.88 8.77 -1.44
C ASP A 147 -3.05 8.55 -2.72
N PHE A 148 -2.15 7.56 -2.69
CA PHE A 148 -1.37 7.19 -3.87
C PHE A 148 -2.25 6.63 -5.01
N LYS A 149 -3.17 5.73 -4.70
CA LYS A 149 -4.09 5.12 -5.70
C LYS A 149 -5.04 6.14 -6.31
N THR A 150 -5.53 7.09 -5.51
CA THR A 150 -6.49 8.13 -5.95
C THR A 150 -5.82 9.34 -6.61
N GLY A 151 -4.51 9.37 -6.65
CA GLY A 151 -3.78 10.47 -7.30
C GLY A 151 -3.54 11.68 -6.41
N GLN A 152 -3.70 11.56 -5.10
CA GLN A 152 -3.49 12.61 -4.10
C GLN A 152 -2.09 12.57 -3.47
N PHE A 153 -1.22 11.70 -3.97
CA PHE A 153 0.16 11.60 -3.50
C PHE A 153 0.93 12.89 -3.81
N GLN A 154 1.50 13.50 -2.77
CA GLN A 154 2.33 14.69 -2.83
C GLN A 154 3.59 14.48 -1.99
N ILE A 155 4.74 14.86 -2.56
CA ILE A 155 6.03 14.76 -1.88
C ILE A 155 6.23 16.01 -1.02
N PRO A 156 6.38 15.88 0.31
CA PRO A 156 6.62 17.03 1.18
C PRO A 156 8.01 17.61 0.97
N ALA A 157 8.22 18.84 1.46
CA ALA A 157 9.54 19.46 1.47
C ALA A 157 10.59 18.58 2.15
N GLY A 158 11.77 18.48 1.56
CA GLY A 158 12.84 17.59 2.03
C GLY A 158 12.61 16.10 1.77
N GLY A 159 11.51 15.70 1.10
CA GLY A 159 11.22 14.30 0.81
C GLY A 159 12.16 13.70 -0.24
N ILE A 160 12.53 14.48 -1.25
CA ILE A 160 13.46 14.04 -2.30
C ILE A 160 14.84 13.85 -1.70
N GLU A 161 15.34 14.82 -0.94
CA GLU A 161 16.65 14.79 -0.26
C GLU A 161 16.74 13.63 0.71
N ASN A 162 15.67 13.37 1.47
CA ASN A 162 15.61 12.20 2.36
C ASN A 162 15.67 10.88 1.58
N CYS A 163 14.92 10.79 0.48
CA CYS A 163 14.94 9.61 -0.38
C CYS A 163 16.33 9.39 -0.99
N ASP A 164 17.01 10.44 -1.41
CA ASP A 164 18.35 10.37 -1.99
C ASP A 164 19.39 9.96 -0.96
N ARG A 165 19.35 10.53 0.22
CA ARG A 165 20.26 10.20 1.33
C ARG A 165 20.10 8.74 1.74
N ILE A 166 18.88 8.33 2.09
CA ILE A 166 18.63 6.96 2.58
C ILE A 166 18.73 5.94 1.45
N GLY A 167 18.22 6.26 0.27
CA GLY A 167 18.29 5.38 -0.91
C GLY A 167 19.74 5.05 -1.30
N SER A 168 20.63 6.05 -1.28
CA SER A 168 22.06 5.85 -1.53
C SER A 168 22.71 4.93 -0.49
N GLN A 169 22.39 5.14 0.78
CA GLN A 169 22.88 4.30 1.87
C GLN A 169 22.40 2.85 1.74
N LEU A 170 21.09 2.66 1.48
CA LEU A 170 20.50 1.34 1.27
C LEU A 170 21.11 0.62 0.06
N MET A 171 21.40 1.33 -1.02
CA MET A 171 22.06 0.75 -2.19
C MET A 171 23.47 0.21 -1.85
N HIS A 172 24.25 0.94 -1.05
CA HIS A 172 25.55 0.47 -0.56
C HIS A 172 25.43 -0.73 0.41
N LEU A 173 24.35 -0.78 1.20
CA LEU A 173 24.12 -1.83 2.19
C LEU A 173 23.45 -3.07 1.59
N LYS A 174 22.88 -2.97 0.39
CA LYS A 174 22.06 -4.01 -0.26
C LYS A 174 22.77 -5.36 -0.30
N LYS A 175 24.05 -5.39 -0.63
CA LYS A 175 24.85 -6.62 -0.66
C LYS A 175 24.94 -7.35 0.68
N TYR A 176 24.85 -6.62 1.78
CA TYR A 176 24.86 -7.22 3.12
C TYR A 176 23.47 -7.74 3.53
N PHE A 177 22.40 -7.09 3.05
CA PHE A 177 21.03 -7.44 3.40
C PHE A 177 20.48 -8.64 2.64
N LEU A 178 20.97 -8.86 1.42
CA LEU A 178 20.47 -9.89 0.51
C LEU A 178 21.46 -11.05 0.27
N GLY A 179 22.72 -10.90 0.75
CA GLY A 179 23.81 -11.76 0.33
C GLY A 179 24.45 -11.31 -0.99
N MET A 180 25.70 -11.72 -1.23
CA MET A 180 26.48 -11.23 -2.39
C MET A 180 25.92 -11.68 -3.74
N ASP A 181 25.23 -12.82 -3.79
CA ASP A 181 24.75 -13.42 -5.05
C ASP A 181 23.37 -12.94 -5.49
N ASP A 182 22.63 -12.19 -4.65
CA ASP A 182 21.23 -11.81 -4.91
C ASP A 182 21.06 -10.30 -5.13
N THR A 183 21.93 -9.69 -5.93
CA THR A 183 21.90 -8.25 -6.23
C THR A 183 20.68 -7.82 -7.04
N LYS A 184 19.98 -8.75 -7.69
CA LYS A 184 18.75 -8.50 -8.45
C LYS A 184 17.51 -8.41 -7.56
N ARG A 185 17.56 -8.98 -6.38
CA ARG A 185 16.44 -8.97 -5.45
C ARG A 185 16.25 -7.59 -4.83
N ARG A 186 15.00 -7.18 -4.68
CA ARG A 186 14.66 -5.92 -4.03
C ARG A 186 14.62 -6.09 -2.51
N LEU A 187 14.97 -5.03 -1.77
CA LEU A 187 14.87 -5.02 -0.32
C LEU A 187 13.40 -5.17 0.12
N LYS A 188 13.16 -5.82 1.24
CA LYS A 188 11.82 -5.88 1.84
C LYS A 188 11.45 -4.52 2.44
N ARG A 189 10.19 -4.11 2.28
CA ARG A 189 9.69 -2.85 2.87
C ARG A 189 9.96 -2.76 4.38
N SER A 190 9.76 -3.85 5.12
CA SER A 190 10.05 -3.91 6.55
C SER A 190 11.50 -3.58 6.89
N MET A 191 12.45 -3.99 6.04
CA MET A 191 13.86 -3.64 6.20
C MET A 191 14.12 -2.14 5.93
N VAL A 192 13.51 -1.59 4.88
CA VAL A 192 13.64 -0.17 4.54
C VAL A 192 13.07 0.70 5.67
N ILE A 193 11.92 0.33 6.20
CA ILE A 193 11.31 1.03 7.35
C ILE A 193 12.19 0.95 8.58
N ALA A 194 12.70 -0.24 8.93
CA ALA A 194 13.58 -0.42 10.09
C ALA A 194 14.85 0.43 9.96
N TYR A 195 15.40 0.51 8.75
CA TYR A 195 16.58 1.35 8.49
C TYR A 195 16.25 2.85 8.59
N MET A 196 15.09 3.30 8.11
CA MET A 196 14.64 4.68 8.29
C MET A 196 14.48 5.04 9.77
N ILE A 197 14.00 4.11 10.58
CA ILE A 197 13.88 4.30 12.04
C ILE A 197 15.26 4.43 12.66
N ALA A 198 16.21 3.58 12.27
CA ALA A 198 17.59 3.67 12.73
C ALA A 198 18.23 5.03 12.41
N GLU A 199 18.03 5.53 11.20
CA GLU A 199 18.54 6.84 10.77
C GLU A 199 17.94 8.05 11.52
N ARG A 200 16.83 7.86 12.21
CA ARG A 200 16.22 8.88 13.09
C ARG A 200 16.77 8.83 14.51
N CYS A 201 17.36 7.72 14.91
CA CYS A 201 17.95 7.60 16.23
C CYS A 201 19.21 8.49 16.31
N PRO A 202 19.27 9.46 17.25
CA PRO A 202 20.37 10.43 17.32
C PRO A 202 21.75 9.80 17.48
N GLU A 203 21.82 8.64 18.12
CA GLU A 203 23.07 7.93 18.37
C GLU A 203 23.50 7.02 17.21
N PHE A 204 22.68 6.92 16.16
CA PHE A 204 22.98 6.06 15.01
C PHE A 204 23.99 6.72 14.08
N ASP A 205 25.09 6.01 13.81
CA ASP A 205 26.12 6.41 12.83
C ASP A 205 26.19 5.44 11.66
N TYR A 206 25.87 5.94 10.46
CA TYR A 206 25.87 5.15 9.24
C TYR A 206 27.23 4.49 8.93
N LYS A 207 28.33 5.23 9.11
CA LYS A 207 29.69 4.71 8.75
C LYS A 207 30.02 3.52 9.64
N ARG A 208 29.75 3.65 10.93
CA ARG A 208 29.94 2.57 11.90
C ARG A 208 29.06 1.36 11.59
N PHE A 209 27.77 1.60 11.31
CA PHE A 209 26.84 0.52 10.94
C PHE A 209 27.30 -0.22 9.69
N ARG A 210 27.68 0.51 8.62
CA ARG A 210 28.20 -0.07 7.38
C ARG A 210 29.42 -0.94 7.61
N ALA A 211 30.37 -0.50 8.45
CA ALA A 211 31.56 -1.30 8.80
C ALA A 211 31.18 -2.59 9.55
N ALA A 212 30.20 -2.53 10.47
CA ALA A 212 29.73 -3.71 11.19
C ALA A 212 28.99 -4.71 10.29
N CYS A 213 28.25 -4.23 9.28
CA CYS A 213 27.52 -5.09 8.32
C CYS A 213 28.45 -6.04 7.56
N ALA A 214 29.66 -5.63 7.24
CA ALA A 214 30.62 -6.45 6.47
C ALA A 214 30.94 -7.78 7.15
N SER A 215 30.92 -7.83 8.49
CA SER A 215 31.25 -9.03 9.27
C SER A 215 30.02 -9.82 9.74
N LYS A 216 28.80 -9.31 9.51
CA LYS A 216 27.56 -9.84 10.09
C LYS A 216 26.41 -9.93 9.09
N SER A 217 26.70 -9.98 7.80
CA SER A 217 25.69 -9.95 6.72
C SER A 217 24.64 -11.07 6.83
N SER A 218 25.03 -12.27 7.25
CA SER A 218 24.10 -13.40 7.41
C SER A 218 22.97 -13.17 8.41
N TRP A 219 23.14 -12.23 9.33
CA TRP A 219 22.10 -11.92 10.34
C TRP A 219 20.86 -11.28 9.75
N PHE A 220 20.96 -10.58 8.61
CA PHE A 220 19.82 -9.97 7.94
C PHE A 220 18.85 -10.96 7.30
N LEU A 221 19.30 -12.17 7.02
CA LEU A 221 18.47 -13.18 6.33
C LEU A 221 17.31 -13.70 7.20
N SER A 222 17.38 -13.52 8.50
CA SER A 222 16.35 -14.00 9.46
C SER A 222 15.20 -13.03 9.72
N GLY A 223 15.30 -11.76 9.29
CA GLY A 223 14.28 -10.75 9.54
C GLY A 223 13.03 -10.95 8.67
N THR A 224 11.84 -10.84 9.27
CA THR A 224 10.55 -10.92 8.57
C THR A 224 9.68 -9.68 8.77
N SER A 225 9.68 -9.10 9.96
CA SER A 225 8.94 -7.89 10.34
C SER A 225 9.86 -6.67 10.50
N THR A 226 9.28 -5.48 10.58
CA THR A 226 10.04 -4.26 10.91
C THR A 226 10.74 -4.37 12.25
N LYS A 227 10.07 -4.92 13.27
CA LYS A 227 10.65 -5.12 14.60
C LYS A 227 11.83 -6.07 14.56
N ASP A 228 11.75 -7.17 13.81
CA ASP A 228 12.88 -8.10 13.65
C ASP A 228 14.10 -7.38 13.06
N TYR A 229 13.89 -6.56 12.03
CA TYR A 229 14.99 -5.82 11.42
C TYR A 229 15.56 -4.73 12.33
N ILE A 230 14.76 -4.09 13.18
CA ILE A 230 15.23 -3.16 14.19
C ILE A 230 16.17 -3.87 15.17
N VAL A 231 15.76 -5.03 15.69
CA VAL A 231 16.59 -5.85 16.59
C VAL A 231 17.89 -6.30 15.91
N ILE A 232 17.81 -6.71 14.64
CA ILE A 232 18.98 -7.12 13.86
C ILE A 232 19.94 -5.93 13.65
N ILE A 233 19.43 -4.77 13.26
CA ILE A 233 20.23 -3.54 13.08
C ILE A 233 20.92 -3.16 14.37
N GLU A 234 20.19 -3.13 15.48
CA GLU A 234 20.75 -2.85 16.82
C GLU A 234 21.86 -3.84 17.19
N ARG A 235 21.59 -5.12 17.03
CA ARG A 235 22.56 -6.18 17.33
C ARG A 235 23.84 -6.06 16.49
N ILE A 236 23.71 -5.79 15.18
CA ILE A 236 24.86 -5.58 14.28
C ILE A 236 25.62 -4.32 14.70
N TYR A 237 24.93 -3.22 14.91
CA TYR A 237 25.54 -1.95 15.34
C TYR A 237 26.33 -2.12 16.64
N ASN A 238 25.76 -2.86 17.57
CA ASN A 238 26.32 -3.09 18.90
C ASN A 238 27.38 -4.22 18.95
N SER A 239 27.59 -4.97 17.86
CA SER A 239 28.56 -6.07 17.83
C SER A 239 30.04 -5.63 17.84
N GLY A 240 30.32 -4.34 17.54
CA GLY A 240 31.65 -3.79 17.53
C GLY A 240 32.23 -3.54 18.93
N ARG A 241 33.53 -3.26 19.00
CA ARG A 241 34.28 -3.02 20.26
C ARG A 241 33.95 -1.67 20.93
N SER A 242 33.20 -0.78 20.27
CA SER A 242 32.83 0.53 20.84
C SER A 242 32.01 0.38 22.11
N LYS A 243 32.35 1.18 23.13
CA LYS A 243 31.60 1.28 24.39
C LYS A 243 30.24 1.98 24.21
N LYS A 244 30.08 2.84 23.17
CA LYS A 244 28.79 3.49 22.87
C LYS A 244 27.88 2.47 22.16
N LYS A 245 26.89 2.00 22.88
CA LYS A 245 25.83 1.13 22.33
C LYS A 245 24.57 1.96 22.10
N ILE A 246 23.75 1.55 21.14
CA ILE A 246 22.43 2.14 20.91
C ILE A 246 21.34 1.19 21.39
N LYS A 247 20.20 1.75 21.74
CA LYS A 247 18.97 1.04 22.12
C LYS A 247 17.87 1.36 21.13
N LEU A 248 18.01 0.80 19.91
CA LEU A 248 17.14 1.12 18.80
C LEU A 248 15.72 0.59 19.00
N LEU A 249 15.58 -0.54 19.69
CA LEU A 249 14.28 -1.10 20.02
C LEU A 249 13.55 -0.20 21.02
N ASP A 250 14.25 0.28 22.08
CA ASP A 250 13.69 1.20 23.06
C ASP A 250 13.27 2.52 22.37
N PHE A 251 14.08 3.04 21.45
CA PHE A 251 13.76 4.21 20.64
C PHE A 251 12.50 3.99 19.80
N PHE A 252 12.38 2.86 19.12
CA PHE A 252 11.21 2.52 18.31
C PHE A 252 9.92 2.40 19.15
N GLU A 253 10.01 1.91 20.39
CA GLU A 253 8.88 1.75 21.31
C GLU A 253 8.60 3.02 22.12
N SER A 254 9.46 4.05 22.04
CA SER A 254 9.30 5.31 22.74
C SER A 254 8.21 6.20 22.13
N LYS A 255 7.66 7.13 22.95
CA LYS A 255 6.71 8.14 22.50
C LYS A 255 7.34 9.12 21.48
N GLU A 256 8.65 9.41 21.60
CA GLU A 256 9.38 10.29 20.69
C GLU A 256 9.33 9.81 19.23
N TYR A 257 9.32 8.50 19.00
CA TYR A 257 9.17 7.96 17.65
C TYR A 257 7.73 8.05 17.13
N GLN A 258 6.73 8.01 18.02
CA GLN A 258 5.32 7.98 17.64
C GLN A 258 4.77 9.38 17.29
N GLU A 259 5.44 10.45 17.72
CA GLU A 259 5.03 11.86 17.50
C GLU A 259 5.63 12.49 16.23
N HIS A 260 6.52 11.79 15.52
CA HIS A 260 7.19 12.20 14.28
C HIS A 260 6.83 11.26 13.11
#